data_683ad04ddc68abe818165fdea3c6fa56
#
_entry.id   683ad04ddc68abe818165fdea3c6fa56
#
_cell.length_a   1.000
_cell.length_b   1.000
_cell.length_c   1.000
_cell.angle_alpha   90.00
_cell.angle_beta   90.00
_cell.angle_gamma   90.00
#
_symmetry.space_group_name_H-M   'P 1'
#
loop_
_entity.id
_entity.type
_entity.pdbx_description
1 polymer ?
#
loop_
_entity_poly.entity_id
_entity_poly.type
_entity_poly.pdbx_seq_one_letter_code
_entity_poly.pdbx_strand_id
1 'polypeptide(L)'
;MENMNLYIVVGVLIFMIIMFLLQKATYGVTAMTCVAILVLTGVLDFTTAFSGIINKNTILVATVMVVGNAIGKTSVTRKIKAGINHLKGKSGLILMLAMFGFTILLCQVMGQVAVLTIMFVFVQTLDDDGEVCSSRMLYLIVAMLCAWTGRFPVGMGAALPMQANAYYEGMVTDPAQTLGMFDMTKVAIIPALALTVYSLFAWRLLPKTTLDSSAVKTNQSAQKEETSISGFQEFIVFAVFFAVVIGFLFSDLLGNQAYMISVVGVLLIIYTKTMKREEVVEIMTSDMVWMIAGMLAMSSALSSSGAGEAIGNFVLKILGENPSGLKVLTVFGITSVVMTTFLSNTGSMAVLTPIAASTALAGGMDPRAVVLVVNVASWFA
;
A
#
# COMPACT_ATOMS: atom_id res chain seq x y z
N MET A 1 -7.41 -37.59 -2.55
CA MET A 1 -6.49 -36.52 -3.03
C MET A 1 -6.91 -35.14 -2.53
N GLU A 2 -8.21 -34.82 -2.46
CA GLU A 2 -8.70 -33.50 -1.97
C GLU A 2 -8.21 -33.16 -0.56
N ASN A 3 -8.34 -34.06 0.39
CA ASN A 3 -7.87 -33.80 1.75
C ASN A 3 -6.35 -33.57 1.84
N MET A 4 -5.54 -34.17 0.94
CA MET A 4 -4.09 -33.97 0.96
C MET A 4 -3.73 -32.55 0.48
N ASN A 5 -4.38 -32.08 -0.58
CA ASN A 5 -4.16 -30.72 -1.10
C ASN A 5 -4.53 -29.66 -0.05
N LEU A 6 -5.62 -29.87 0.67
CA LEU A 6 -6.04 -28.97 1.77
C LEU A 6 -4.92 -28.84 2.82
N TYR A 7 -4.39 -29.97 3.32
CA TYR A 7 -3.33 -29.95 4.34
C TYR A 7 -2.02 -29.31 3.80
N ILE A 8 -1.67 -29.56 2.54
CA ILE A 8 -0.50 -28.95 1.92
C ILE A 8 -0.67 -27.41 1.88
N VAL A 9 -1.83 -26.92 1.40
CA VAL A 9 -2.10 -25.47 1.29
C VAL A 9 -2.10 -24.79 2.64
N VAL A 10 -2.73 -25.41 3.66
CA VAL A 10 -2.69 -24.89 5.04
C VAL A 10 -1.24 -24.85 5.57
N GLY A 11 -0.47 -25.91 5.33
CA GLY A 11 0.94 -25.95 5.71
C GLY A 11 1.78 -24.86 5.02
N VAL A 12 1.57 -24.63 3.73
CA VAL A 12 2.24 -23.57 2.96
C VAL A 12 1.83 -22.18 3.45
N LEU A 13 0.55 -21.98 3.79
CA LEU A 13 0.09 -20.72 4.37
C LEU A 13 0.74 -20.45 5.73
N ILE A 14 0.81 -21.45 6.61
CA ILE A 14 1.49 -21.34 7.89
C ILE A 14 2.98 -21.04 7.71
N PHE A 15 3.65 -21.74 6.79
CA PHE A 15 5.04 -21.45 6.42
C PHE A 15 5.22 -20.00 5.96
N MET A 16 4.33 -19.51 5.10
CA MET A 16 4.37 -18.13 4.60
C MET A 16 4.23 -17.13 5.76
N ILE A 17 3.26 -17.33 6.68
CA ILE A 17 3.06 -16.49 7.85
C ILE A 17 4.31 -16.46 8.72
N ILE A 18 4.88 -17.62 9.02
CA ILE A 18 6.10 -17.73 9.85
C ILE A 18 7.28 -17.00 9.18
N MET A 19 7.49 -17.19 7.89
CA MET A 19 8.56 -16.51 7.15
C MET A 19 8.38 -14.99 7.10
N PHE A 20 7.15 -14.52 6.96
CA PHE A 20 6.83 -13.08 7.01
C PHE A 20 7.10 -12.50 8.40
N LEU A 21 6.75 -13.22 9.47
CA LEU A 21 7.03 -12.81 10.85
C LEU A 21 8.54 -12.81 11.17
N LEU A 22 9.27 -13.81 10.71
CA LEU A 22 10.71 -13.94 10.96
C LEU A 22 11.54 -12.98 10.10
N GLN A 23 11.01 -12.47 9.00
CA GLN A 23 11.68 -11.58 8.03
C GLN A 23 13.06 -12.10 7.56
N LYS A 24 13.24 -13.42 7.51
CA LYS A 24 14.51 -14.06 7.05
C LYS A 24 14.71 -13.97 5.54
N ALA A 25 13.64 -13.79 4.79
CA ALA A 25 13.64 -13.54 3.36
C ALA A 25 12.65 -12.40 3.06
N THR A 26 12.79 -11.78 1.90
CA THR A 26 11.83 -10.75 1.49
C THR A 26 10.45 -11.36 1.24
N TYR A 27 9.43 -10.52 1.24
CA TYR A 27 8.04 -10.98 1.05
C TYR A 27 7.83 -11.64 -0.31
N GLY A 28 8.42 -11.08 -1.38
CA GLY A 28 8.32 -11.63 -2.72
C GLY A 28 9.03 -12.98 -2.86
N VAL A 29 10.24 -13.11 -2.31
CA VAL A 29 10.96 -14.39 -2.29
C VAL A 29 10.18 -15.45 -1.52
N THR A 30 9.61 -15.11 -0.38
CA THR A 30 8.78 -16.04 0.40
C THR A 30 7.52 -16.45 -0.38
N ALA A 31 6.81 -15.49 -0.98
CA ALA A 31 5.61 -15.78 -1.76
C ALA A 31 5.92 -16.69 -2.96
N MET A 32 7.02 -16.43 -3.69
CA MET A 32 7.44 -17.26 -4.80
C MET A 32 7.94 -18.65 -4.35
N THR A 33 8.52 -18.76 -3.16
CA THR A 33 8.84 -20.07 -2.56
C THR A 33 7.55 -20.88 -2.31
N CYS A 34 6.51 -20.24 -1.80
CA CYS A 34 5.19 -20.88 -1.66
C CYS A 34 4.63 -21.35 -3.01
N VAL A 35 4.74 -20.49 -4.05
CA VAL A 35 4.33 -20.88 -5.43
C VAL A 35 5.09 -22.13 -5.89
N ALA A 36 6.40 -22.15 -5.70
CA ALA A 36 7.22 -23.32 -6.08
C ALA A 36 6.77 -24.60 -5.35
N ILE A 37 6.50 -24.52 -4.05
CA ILE A 37 6.01 -25.65 -3.26
C ILE A 37 4.64 -26.13 -3.80
N LEU A 38 3.71 -25.20 -4.09
CA LEU A 38 2.37 -25.54 -4.59
C LEU A 38 2.42 -26.22 -5.97
N VAL A 39 3.35 -25.82 -6.84
CA VAL A 39 3.57 -26.48 -8.15
C VAL A 39 4.21 -27.85 -7.97
N LEU A 40 5.28 -27.94 -7.16
CA LEU A 40 6.02 -29.19 -6.94
C LEU A 40 5.16 -30.28 -6.26
N THR A 41 4.23 -29.86 -5.42
CA THR A 41 3.28 -30.78 -4.75
C THR A 41 2.06 -31.13 -5.62
N GLY A 42 1.92 -30.51 -6.79
CA GLY A 42 0.81 -30.75 -7.71
C GLY A 42 -0.53 -30.14 -7.27
N VAL A 43 -0.53 -29.22 -6.31
CA VAL A 43 -1.73 -28.46 -5.88
C VAL A 43 -2.19 -27.51 -6.97
N LEU A 44 -1.23 -26.84 -7.61
CA LEU A 44 -1.48 -25.94 -8.74
C LEU A 44 -0.68 -26.41 -9.97
N ASP A 45 -1.30 -26.27 -11.14
CA ASP A 45 -0.58 -26.37 -12.39
C ASP A 45 0.29 -25.13 -12.62
N PHE A 46 1.31 -25.26 -13.46
CA PHE A 46 2.28 -24.19 -13.73
C PHE A 46 1.61 -22.90 -14.24
N THR A 47 0.63 -23.02 -15.13
CA THR A 47 -0.05 -21.88 -15.75
C THR A 47 -0.83 -21.08 -14.70
N THR A 48 -1.61 -21.75 -13.87
CA THR A 48 -2.37 -21.12 -12.78
C THR A 48 -1.44 -20.51 -11.73
N ALA A 49 -0.37 -21.21 -11.36
CA ALA A 49 0.58 -20.74 -10.35
C ALA A 49 1.31 -19.44 -10.77
N PHE A 50 1.62 -19.29 -12.07
CA PHE A 50 2.30 -18.09 -12.59
C PHE A 50 1.37 -17.08 -13.26
N SER A 51 0.05 -17.32 -13.29
CA SER A 51 -0.95 -16.37 -13.82
C SER A 51 -0.91 -15.02 -13.12
N GLY A 52 -0.49 -14.99 -11.86
CA GLY A 52 -0.32 -13.78 -11.07
C GLY A 52 0.66 -12.76 -11.68
N ILE A 53 1.66 -13.21 -12.44
CA ILE A 53 2.64 -12.30 -13.07
C ILE A 53 1.99 -11.50 -14.20
N ILE A 54 1.07 -12.10 -14.94
CA ILE A 54 0.34 -11.47 -16.06
C ILE A 54 -1.03 -10.91 -15.65
N ASN A 55 -1.34 -10.92 -14.36
CA ASN A 55 -2.60 -10.40 -13.84
C ASN A 55 -2.65 -8.87 -13.99
N LYS A 56 -3.82 -8.36 -14.36
CA LYS A 56 -4.08 -6.91 -14.53
C LYS A 56 -3.71 -6.09 -13.30
N ASN A 57 -3.99 -6.60 -12.08
CA ASN A 57 -3.70 -5.91 -10.82
C ASN A 57 -2.19 -5.82 -10.59
N THR A 58 -1.43 -6.90 -10.84
CA THR A 58 0.04 -6.93 -10.73
C THR A 58 0.69 -5.96 -11.71
N ILE A 59 0.26 -5.97 -12.97
CA ILE A 59 0.76 -5.05 -14.01
C ILE A 59 0.45 -3.62 -13.64
N LEU A 60 -0.76 -3.33 -13.16
CA LEU A 60 -1.15 -2.00 -12.75
C LEU A 60 -0.28 -1.48 -11.60
N VAL A 61 -0.11 -2.29 -10.54
CA VAL A 61 0.73 -1.90 -9.41
C VAL A 61 2.15 -1.58 -9.85
N ALA A 62 2.76 -2.45 -10.66
CA ALA A 62 4.11 -2.26 -11.18
C ALA A 62 4.24 -0.95 -11.99
N THR A 63 3.29 -0.69 -12.90
CA THR A 63 3.33 0.51 -13.76
C THR A 63 3.04 1.79 -12.99
N VAL A 64 2.09 1.79 -12.07
CA VAL A 64 1.79 2.96 -11.20
C VAL A 64 2.95 3.28 -10.28
N MET A 65 3.70 2.28 -9.78
CA MET A 65 4.93 2.52 -9.03
C MET A 65 5.99 3.25 -9.87
N VAL A 66 6.14 2.92 -11.15
CA VAL A 66 7.04 3.65 -12.06
C VAL A 66 6.59 5.10 -12.23
N VAL A 67 5.31 5.33 -12.51
CA VAL A 67 4.75 6.69 -12.66
C VAL A 67 4.94 7.51 -11.37
N GLY A 68 4.68 6.93 -10.21
CA GLY A 68 4.90 7.58 -8.91
C GLY A 68 6.37 7.97 -8.68
N ASN A 69 7.31 7.09 -9.02
CA ASN A 69 8.75 7.39 -8.95
C ASN A 69 9.17 8.49 -9.94
N ALA A 70 8.58 8.51 -11.16
CA ALA A 70 8.86 9.56 -12.14
C ALA A 70 8.43 10.94 -11.64
N ILE A 71 7.28 11.05 -10.95
CA ILE A 71 6.83 12.32 -10.33
C ILE A 71 7.82 12.79 -9.26
N GLY A 72 8.41 11.89 -8.50
CA GLY A 72 9.44 12.22 -7.53
C GLY A 72 10.65 12.94 -8.12
N LYS A 73 10.92 12.77 -9.43
CA LYS A 73 12.02 13.45 -10.18
C LYS A 73 11.62 14.82 -10.74
N THR A 74 10.36 15.22 -10.62
CA THR A 74 9.87 16.51 -11.13
C THR A 74 10.21 17.68 -10.20
N SER A 75 10.05 18.90 -10.71
CA SER A 75 10.25 20.14 -9.94
C SER A 75 9.23 20.33 -8.81
N VAL A 76 8.17 19.51 -8.73
CA VAL A 76 7.15 19.58 -7.66
C VAL A 76 7.77 19.48 -6.28
N THR A 77 8.66 18.51 -6.06
CA THR A 77 9.36 18.33 -4.78
C THR A 77 10.13 19.59 -4.40
N ARG A 78 10.84 20.21 -5.38
CA ARG A 78 11.60 21.45 -5.18
C ARG A 78 10.68 22.65 -4.92
N LYS A 79 9.57 22.78 -5.67
CA LYS A 79 8.58 23.85 -5.47
C LYS A 79 7.90 23.76 -4.11
N ILE A 80 7.60 22.55 -3.65
CA ILE A 80 7.06 22.31 -2.29
C ILE A 80 8.10 22.72 -1.24
N LYS A 81 9.36 22.32 -1.41
CA LYS A 81 10.47 22.77 -0.55
C LYS A 81 10.52 24.31 -0.46
N ALA A 82 10.49 25.00 -1.60
CA ALA A 82 10.48 26.45 -1.63
C ALA A 82 9.24 27.05 -0.92
N GLY A 83 8.05 26.49 -1.15
CA GLY A 83 6.81 26.92 -0.53
C GLY A 83 6.83 26.84 1.01
N ILE A 84 7.35 25.75 1.58
CA ILE A 84 7.48 25.59 3.04
C ILE A 84 8.46 26.64 3.61
N ASN A 85 9.58 26.90 2.92
CA ASN A 85 10.55 27.90 3.37
C ASN A 85 9.95 29.32 3.46
N HIS A 86 9.00 29.68 2.58
CA HIS A 86 8.29 30.96 2.66
C HIS A 86 7.32 31.06 3.85
N LEU A 87 7.00 29.95 4.50
CA LEU A 87 6.12 29.90 5.67
C LEU A 87 6.89 30.02 7.01
N LYS A 88 8.22 30.03 6.97
CA LYS A 88 9.04 30.27 8.17
C LYS A 88 8.74 31.67 8.72
N GLY A 89 8.48 31.74 10.04
CA GLY A 89 8.15 32.99 10.73
C GLY A 89 6.65 33.34 10.74
N LYS A 90 5.77 32.53 10.13
CA LYS A 90 4.32 32.66 10.31
C LYS A 90 3.84 31.94 11.57
N SER A 91 2.55 32.16 11.95
CA SER A 91 1.98 31.51 13.13
C SER A 91 2.13 29.99 13.06
N GLY A 92 2.40 29.34 14.20
CA GLY A 92 2.61 27.90 14.27
C GLY A 92 1.46 27.08 13.69
N LEU A 93 0.21 27.56 13.81
CA LEU A 93 -0.96 26.90 13.21
C LEU A 93 -0.91 26.89 11.67
N ILE A 94 -0.53 28.02 11.06
CA ILE A 94 -0.43 28.12 9.59
C ILE A 94 0.66 27.18 9.08
N LEU A 95 1.80 27.14 9.75
CA LEU A 95 2.89 26.24 9.41
C LEU A 95 2.46 24.77 9.51
N MET A 96 1.78 24.41 10.60
CA MET A 96 1.27 23.05 10.82
C MET A 96 0.26 22.64 9.74
N LEU A 97 -0.72 23.49 9.40
CA LEU A 97 -1.70 23.24 8.35
C LEU A 97 -1.02 23.08 6.98
N ALA A 98 -0.02 23.91 6.68
CA ALA A 98 0.73 23.79 5.43
C ALA A 98 1.53 22.50 5.38
N MET A 99 2.21 22.10 6.44
CA MET A 99 2.95 20.84 6.50
C MET A 99 2.02 19.63 6.39
N PHE A 100 0.83 19.67 7.01
CA PHE A 100 -0.20 18.64 6.82
C PHE A 100 -0.65 18.58 5.37
N GLY A 101 -1.01 19.72 4.76
CA GLY A 101 -1.42 19.80 3.37
C GLY A 101 -0.37 19.24 2.41
N PHE A 102 0.90 19.60 2.58
CA PHE A 102 2.00 19.05 1.78
C PHE A 102 2.20 17.56 2.00
N THR A 103 2.14 17.09 3.26
CA THR A 103 2.25 15.65 3.56
C THR A 103 1.11 14.88 2.90
N ILE A 104 -0.13 15.35 3.01
CA ILE A 104 -1.31 14.73 2.41
C ILE A 104 -1.19 14.68 0.88
N LEU A 105 -0.74 15.75 0.24
CA LEU A 105 -0.56 15.77 -1.21
C LEU A 105 0.57 14.83 -1.66
N LEU A 106 1.71 14.88 -0.98
CA LEU A 106 2.86 14.06 -1.37
C LEU A 106 2.62 12.57 -1.18
N CYS A 107 1.94 12.17 -0.10
CA CYS A 107 1.70 10.74 0.16
C CYS A 107 0.69 10.08 -0.79
N GLN A 108 -0.05 10.86 -1.60
CA GLN A 108 -0.85 10.28 -2.68
C GLN A 108 0.01 9.84 -3.88
N VAL A 109 1.17 10.46 -4.05
CA VAL A 109 1.98 10.31 -5.25
C VAL A 109 3.26 9.51 -4.99
N MET A 110 3.83 9.68 -3.81
CA MET A 110 5.12 9.09 -3.42
C MET A 110 4.94 8.08 -2.28
N GLY A 111 5.90 7.16 -2.16
CA GLY A 111 5.94 6.22 -1.03
C GLY A 111 6.20 6.95 0.31
N GLN A 112 5.68 6.39 1.40
CA GLN A 112 5.75 6.98 2.75
C GLN A 112 7.18 7.37 3.17
N VAL A 113 8.16 6.50 2.94
CA VAL A 113 9.56 6.74 3.32
C VAL A 113 10.12 7.98 2.60
N ALA A 114 9.82 8.13 1.30
CA ALA A 114 10.27 9.29 0.53
C ALA A 114 9.64 10.58 1.06
N VAL A 115 8.33 10.58 1.33
CA VAL A 115 7.63 11.73 1.88
C VAL A 115 8.15 12.08 3.27
N LEU A 116 8.32 11.08 4.15
CA LEU A 116 8.87 11.28 5.49
C LEU A 116 10.26 11.91 5.42
N THR A 117 11.14 11.41 4.53
CA THR A 117 12.49 11.96 4.36
C THR A 117 12.46 13.44 3.93
N ILE A 118 11.58 13.79 2.99
CA ILE A 118 11.40 15.18 2.54
C ILE A 118 10.91 16.04 3.70
N MET A 119 9.86 15.61 4.39
CA MET A 119 9.25 16.38 5.47
C MET A 119 10.18 16.50 6.68
N PHE A 120 11.01 15.48 6.94
CA PHE A 120 11.98 15.50 8.03
C PHE A 120 13.01 16.62 7.90
N VAL A 121 13.48 16.90 6.67
CA VAL A 121 14.40 18.03 6.41
C VAL A 121 13.79 19.35 6.86
N PHE A 122 12.46 19.52 6.71
CA PHE A 122 11.79 20.73 7.18
C PHE A 122 11.57 20.74 8.68
N VAL A 123 11.21 19.59 9.26
CA VAL A 123 11.06 19.44 10.69
C VAL A 123 12.32 19.85 11.43
N GLN A 124 13.49 19.45 10.92
CA GLN A 124 14.79 19.84 11.52
C GLN A 124 15.09 21.36 11.48
N THR A 125 14.35 22.13 10.69
CA THR A 125 14.51 23.59 10.62
C THR A 125 13.59 24.34 11.59
N LEU A 126 12.78 23.63 12.38
CA LEU A 126 11.90 24.22 13.38
C LEU A 126 12.68 24.45 14.69
N ASP A 127 12.35 25.55 15.37
CA ASP A 127 12.95 25.87 16.65
C ASP A 127 12.47 24.89 17.74
N ASP A 128 13.39 24.29 18.47
CA ASP A 128 13.07 23.32 19.53
C ASP A 128 12.36 23.98 20.73
N ASP A 129 12.56 25.27 20.95
CA ASP A 129 11.94 26.04 22.03
C ASP A 129 10.53 26.54 21.66
N GLY A 130 10.14 26.48 20.38
CA GLY A 130 8.85 26.92 19.90
C GLY A 130 7.67 26.08 20.43
N GLU A 131 6.44 26.63 20.34
CA GLU A 131 5.23 25.83 20.63
C GLU A 131 5.10 24.65 19.66
N VAL A 132 5.43 24.87 18.39
CA VAL A 132 5.48 23.88 17.33
C VAL A 132 6.94 23.46 17.13
N CYS A 133 7.44 22.61 18.01
CA CYS A 133 8.81 22.11 17.96
C CYS A 133 8.97 20.91 17.02
N SER A 134 10.22 20.62 16.68
CA SER A 134 10.61 19.54 15.76
C SER A 134 10.01 18.19 16.12
N SER A 135 10.07 17.79 17.41
CA SER A 135 9.56 16.48 17.86
C SER A 135 8.05 16.35 17.67
N ARG A 136 7.29 17.37 18.08
CA ARG A 136 5.82 17.37 17.93
C ARG A 136 5.41 17.31 16.48
N MET A 137 6.06 18.09 15.61
CA MET A 137 5.75 18.11 14.20
C MET A 137 6.07 16.76 13.51
N LEU A 138 7.15 16.09 13.92
CA LEU A 138 7.50 14.79 13.38
C LEU A 138 6.40 13.75 13.65
N TYR A 139 5.90 13.66 14.90
CA TYR A 139 4.79 12.76 15.24
C TYR A 139 3.54 13.06 14.43
N LEU A 140 3.21 14.32 14.24
CA LEU A 140 2.04 14.73 13.46
C LEU A 140 2.17 14.39 11.99
N ILE A 141 3.36 14.54 11.40
CA ILE A 141 3.63 14.16 10.01
C ILE A 141 3.49 12.65 9.83
N VAL A 142 4.04 11.86 10.76
CA VAL A 142 3.89 10.40 10.73
C VAL A 142 2.41 10.02 10.83
N ALA A 143 1.65 10.65 11.72
CA ALA A 143 0.20 10.42 11.82
C ALA A 143 -0.53 10.77 10.51
N MET A 144 -0.16 11.87 9.83
CA MET A 144 -0.73 12.22 8.53
C MET A 144 -0.34 11.21 7.45
N LEU A 145 0.90 10.72 7.44
CA LEU A 145 1.33 9.67 6.51
C LEU A 145 0.51 8.40 6.70
N CYS A 146 0.36 7.92 7.93
CA CYS A 146 -0.44 6.72 8.22
C CYS A 146 -1.92 6.92 7.83
N ALA A 147 -2.48 8.09 8.13
CA ALA A 147 -3.88 8.39 7.84
C ALA A 147 -4.18 8.51 6.34
N TRP A 148 -3.30 9.17 5.57
CA TRP A 148 -3.63 9.62 4.22
C TRP A 148 -2.93 8.86 3.10
N THR A 149 -1.94 8.01 3.37
CA THR A 149 -1.30 7.23 2.30
C THR A 149 -2.32 6.36 1.58
N GLY A 150 -2.39 6.55 0.27
CA GLY A 150 -3.20 5.72 -0.61
C GLY A 150 -4.72 5.86 -0.42
N ARG A 151 -5.20 6.96 0.18
CA ARG A 151 -6.66 7.15 0.39
C ARG A 151 -7.40 7.61 -0.86
N PHE A 152 -6.71 8.23 -1.80
CA PHE A 152 -7.27 8.56 -3.10
C PHE A 152 -6.69 7.65 -4.18
N PRO A 153 -7.44 7.29 -5.23
CA PRO A 153 -6.97 6.43 -6.31
C PRO A 153 -6.04 7.20 -7.27
N VAL A 154 -5.00 7.80 -6.71
CA VAL A 154 -4.03 8.63 -7.42
C VAL A 154 -2.62 8.14 -7.10
N GLY A 155 -1.79 7.93 -8.11
CA GLY A 155 -0.42 7.44 -7.91
C GLY A 155 -0.40 6.12 -7.13
N MET A 156 0.36 6.06 -6.06
CA MET A 156 0.45 4.88 -5.19
C MET A 156 -0.91 4.46 -4.60
N GLY A 157 -1.85 5.39 -4.41
CA GLY A 157 -3.17 5.09 -3.89
C GLY A 157 -4.03 4.22 -4.81
N ALA A 158 -3.80 4.27 -6.10
CA ALA A 158 -4.47 3.38 -7.05
C ALA A 158 -3.98 1.93 -6.94
N ALA A 159 -2.76 1.72 -6.46
CA ALA A 159 -2.17 0.39 -6.31
C ALA A 159 -2.77 -0.40 -5.14
N LEU A 160 -3.19 0.26 -4.05
CA LEU A 160 -3.62 -0.43 -2.82
C LEU A 160 -4.88 -1.29 -2.99
N PRO A 161 -6.01 -0.83 -3.57
CA PRO A 161 -7.16 -1.68 -3.79
C PRO A 161 -6.85 -2.83 -4.75
N MET A 162 -5.99 -2.62 -5.75
CA MET A 162 -5.58 -3.66 -6.68
C MET A 162 -4.67 -4.70 -6.03
N GLN A 163 -3.78 -4.28 -5.14
CA GLN A 163 -2.98 -5.16 -4.32
C GLN A 163 -3.86 -6.02 -3.40
N ALA A 164 -4.86 -5.43 -2.75
CA ALA A 164 -5.80 -6.17 -1.93
C ALA A 164 -6.60 -7.18 -2.76
N ASN A 165 -7.08 -6.79 -3.95
CA ASN A 165 -7.76 -7.71 -4.86
C ASN A 165 -6.89 -8.92 -5.21
N ALA A 166 -5.61 -8.70 -5.53
CA ALA A 166 -4.68 -9.78 -5.83
C ALA A 166 -4.53 -10.80 -4.69
N TYR A 167 -4.79 -10.41 -3.45
CA TYR A 167 -4.67 -11.32 -2.30
C TYR A 167 -5.88 -12.25 -2.12
N TYR A 168 -7.04 -11.97 -2.75
CA TYR A 168 -8.24 -12.78 -2.56
C TYR A 168 -9.08 -13.02 -3.83
N GLU A 169 -8.79 -12.36 -4.96
CA GLU A 169 -9.61 -12.48 -6.17
C GLU A 169 -9.69 -13.92 -6.70
N GLY A 170 -8.66 -14.76 -6.46
CA GLY A 170 -8.70 -16.18 -6.79
C GLY A 170 -9.71 -17.00 -5.97
N MET A 171 -10.28 -16.44 -4.92
CA MET A 171 -11.27 -17.09 -4.04
C MET A 171 -12.71 -16.69 -4.37
N VAL A 172 -12.93 -15.62 -5.13
CA VAL A 172 -14.26 -15.11 -5.49
C VAL A 172 -14.61 -15.52 -6.90
N THR A 173 -15.86 -15.95 -7.09
CA THR A 173 -16.38 -16.32 -8.41
C THR A 173 -17.07 -15.15 -9.10
N ASP A 174 -17.61 -14.22 -8.33
CA ASP A 174 -18.28 -13.01 -8.82
C ASP A 174 -17.31 -11.82 -8.83
N PRO A 175 -16.97 -11.26 -9.99
CA PRO A 175 -16.14 -10.06 -10.09
C PRO A 175 -16.68 -8.86 -9.29
N ALA A 176 -18.00 -8.80 -9.03
CA ALA A 176 -18.61 -7.77 -8.20
C ALA A 176 -18.18 -7.83 -6.74
N GLN A 177 -17.61 -8.94 -6.28
CA GLN A 177 -17.05 -9.10 -4.93
C GLN A 177 -15.60 -8.65 -4.81
N THR A 178 -15.00 -8.12 -5.88
CA THR A 178 -13.68 -7.46 -5.83
C THR A 178 -13.83 -5.97 -5.52
N LEU A 179 -12.78 -5.37 -4.93
CA LEU A 179 -12.77 -3.95 -4.61
C LEU A 179 -12.72 -3.09 -5.87
N GLY A 180 -13.59 -2.10 -5.92
CA GLY A 180 -13.49 -1.01 -6.88
C GLY A 180 -12.40 0.00 -6.50
N MET A 181 -12.00 0.81 -7.47
CA MET A 181 -10.91 1.78 -7.31
C MET A 181 -11.16 2.79 -6.17
N PHE A 182 -12.41 3.18 -5.95
CA PHE A 182 -12.80 4.18 -4.95
C PHE A 182 -13.27 3.60 -3.61
N ASP A 183 -13.37 2.29 -3.46
CA ASP A 183 -13.93 1.69 -2.24
C ASP A 183 -13.04 1.96 -1.02
N MET A 184 -11.73 1.96 -1.21
CA MET A 184 -10.78 2.38 -0.19
C MET A 184 -11.03 3.83 0.25
N THR A 185 -11.25 4.75 -0.70
CA THR A 185 -11.52 6.16 -0.41
C THR A 185 -12.79 6.34 0.41
N LYS A 186 -13.89 5.67 0.02
CA LYS A 186 -15.19 5.77 0.71
C LYS A 186 -15.08 5.40 2.20
N VAL A 187 -14.30 4.37 2.53
CA VAL A 187 -14.18 3.88 3.91
C VAL A 187 -13.11 4.64 4.68
N ALA A 188 -11.95 4.91 4.07
CA ALA A 188 -10.79 5.43 4.77
C ALA A 188 -10.79 6.95 4.98
N ILE A 189 -11.60 7.71 4.23
CA ILE A 189 -11.61 9.16 4.33
C ILE A 189 -12.11 9.65 5.70
N ILE A 190 -13.09 8.95 6.28
CA ILE A 190 -13.66 9.33 7.59
C ILE A 190 -12.63 9.22 8.70
N PRO A 191 -11.97 8.06 8.93
CA PRO A 191 -10.94 7.95 9.95
C PRO A 191 -9.72 8.83 9.66
N ALA A 192 -9.36 9.07 8.38
CA ALA A 192 -8.28 10.00 8.03
C ALA A 192 -8.60 11.45 8.42
N LEU A 193 -9.82 11.91 8.14
CA LEU A 193 -10.29 13.23 8.58
C LEU A 193 -10.36 13.31 10.11
N ALA A 194 -10.89 12.29 10.77
CA ALA A 194 -10.97 12.26 12.24
C ALA A 194 -9.58 12.37 12.88
N LEU A 195 -8.57 11.61 12.37
CA LEU A 195 -7.20 11.70 12.86
C LEU A 195 -6.56 13.07 12.55
N THR A 196 -6.87 13.65 11.39
CA THR A 196 -6.38 15.00 11.04
C THR A 196 -6.93 16.05 12.02
N VAL A 197 -8.26 16.04 12.26
CA VAL A 197 -8.90 16.93 13.22
C VAL A 197 -8.34 16.71 14.63
N TYR A 198 -8.26 15.46 15.08
CA TYR A 198 -7.66 15.12 16.36
C TYR A 198 -6.23 15.69 16.48
N SER A 199 -5.40 15.53 15.46
CA SER A 199 -4.02 16.00 15.43
C SER A 199 -3.91 17.52 15.54
N LEU A 200 -4.87 18.27 14.99
CA LEU A 200 -4.93 19.74 15.09
C LEU A 200 -5.18 20.23 16.53
N PHE A 201 -5.77 19.40 17.39
CA PHE A 201 -6.02 19.73 18.80
C PHE A 201 -5.05 19.06 19.76
N ALA A 202 -4.71 17.79 19.48
CA ALA A 202 -3.91 16.94 20.36
C ALA A 202 -2.40 17.23 20.32
N TRP A 203 -1.90 18.01 19.36
CA TRP A 203 -0.47 18.31 19.26
C TRP A 203 0.14 18.91 20.53
N ARG A 204 -0.66 19.64 21.32
CA ARG A 204 -0.24 20.21 22.59
C ARG A 204 0.02 19.19 23.68
N LEU A 205 -0.59 17.99 23.56
CA LEU A 205 -0.42 16.88 24.49
C LEU A 205 0.89 16.11 24.24
N LEU A 206 1.49 16.28 23.06
CA LEU A 206 2.74 15.62 22.72
C LEU A 206 3.92 16.21 23.50
N PRO A 207 4.84 15.36 23.99
CA PRO A 207 6.01 15.85 24.73
C PRO A 207 6.93 16.68 23.82
N LYS A 208 7.58 17.68 24.42
CA LYS A 208 8.68 18.41 23.78
C LYS A 208 9.96 17.65 24.08
N THR A 209 10.61 17.14 23.04
CA THR A 209 11.93 16.49 23.13
C THR A 209 12.82 17.03 22.03
N THR A 210 14.10 17.13 22.28
CA THR A 210 15.09 17.47 21.26
C THR A 210 15.29 16.27 20.35
N LEU A 211 15.23 16.47 19.03
CA LEU A 211 15.52 15.42 18.07
C LEU A 211 17.03 15.27 17.92
N ASP A 212 17.56 14.10 18.24
CA ASP A 212 18.95 13.78 17.96
C ASP A 212 19.15 13.59 16.45
N SER A 213 19.72 14.62 15.81
CA SER A 213 19.96 14.66 14.37
C SER A 213 21.09 13.72 13.91
N SER A 214 21.83 13.08 14.84
CA SER A 214 22.93 12.18 14.49
C SER A 214 22.48 10.88 13.82
N ALA A 215 21.28 10.37 14.18
CA ALA A 215 20.75 9.11 13.66
C ALA A 215 20.33 9.17 12.16
N VAL A 216 20.14 10.36 11.60
CA VAL A 216 19.60 10.55 10.25
C VAL A 216 20.65 10.92 9.20
N LYS A 217 21.83 11.36 9.65
CA LYS A 217 22.95 11.67 8.73
C LYS A 217 23.39 10.47 7.87
N THR A 218 23.08 9.26 8.32
CA THR A 218 23.43 8.00 7.60
C THR A 218 22.54 7.78 6.36
N ASN A 219 21.33 8.34 6.32
CA ASN A 219 20.40 8.16 5.19
C ASN A 219 20.44 9.30 4.15
N GLN A 220 21.11 10.43 4.46
CA GLN A 220 21.25 11.54 3.51
C GLN A 220 22.26 11.24 2.39
N SER A 221 23.20 10.33 2.63
CA SER A 221 24.13 9.85 1.59
C SER A 221 23.46 8.97 0.52
N ALA A 222 22.23 8.52 0.74
CA ALA A 222 21.44 7.76 -0.23
C ALA A 222 20.54 8.64 -1.12
N GLN A 223 20.43 9.96 -0.87
CA GLN A 223 19.88 10.89 -1.85
C GLN A 223 20.91 11.09 -2.95
N LYS A 224 20.94 10.14 -3.91
CA LYS A 224 21.54 10.37 -5.23
C LYS A 224 21.05 11.72 -5.74
N GLU A 225 21.99 12.53 -6.23
CA GLU A 225 21.77 13.83 -6.89
C GLU A 225 20.41 13.85 -7.60
N GLU A 226 19.55 14.81 -7.23
CA GLU A 226 18.31 15.10 -7.95
C GLU A 226 18.70 15.44 -9.38
N THR A 227 18.75 14.45 -10.25
CA THR A 227 18.92 14.68 -11.69
C THR A 227 17.71 15.46 -12.15
N SER A 228 17.90 16.75 -12.30
CA SER A 228 16.89 17.66 -12.82
C SER A 228 16.50 17.20 -14.22
N ILE A 229 15.27 16.70 -14.36
CA ILE A 229 14.71 16.37 -15.67
C ILE A 229 14.40 17.65 -16.46
N SER A 230 14.41 17.57 -17.79
CA SER A 230 14.10 18.71 -18.66
C SER A 230 12.61 19.08 -18.55
N GLY A 231 12.27 20.35 -18.87
CA GLY A 231 10.87 20.80 -18.84
C GLY A 231 9.93 19.95 -19.73
N PHE A 232 10.43 19.43 -20.85
CA PHE A 232 9.69 18.52 -21.72
C PHE A 232 9.42 17.16 -21.01
N GLN A 233 10.42 16.60 -20.36
CA GLN A 233 10.29 15.37 -19.60
C GLN A 233 9.30 15.54 -18.43
N GLU A 234 9.39 16.69 -17.75
CA GLU A 234 8.44 17.02 -16.67
C GLU A 234 6.99 17.11 -17.19
N PHE A 235 6.79 17.74 -18.35
CA PHE A 235 5.48 17.77 -19.01
C PHE A 235 4.96 16.36 -19.32
N ILE A 236 5.81 15.48 -19.85
CA ILE A 236 5.42 14.08 -20.13
C ILE A 236 5.03 13.34 -18.86
N VAL A 237 5.79 13.50 -17.75
CA VAL A 237 5.43 12.85 -16.46
C VAL A 237 4.05 13.29 -15.99
N PHE A 238 3.74 14.60 -16.03
CA PHE A 238 2.43 15.09 -15.66
C PHE A 238 1.34 14.63 -16.60
N ALA A 239 1.59 14.66 -17.92
CA ALA A 239 0.62 14.17 -18.91
C ALA A 239 0.29 12.69 -18.68
N VAL A 240 1.29 11.85 -18.45
CA VAL A 240 1.10 10.42 -18.10
C VAL A 240 0.34 10.28 -16.79
N PHE A 241 0.73 11.01 -15.75
CA PHE A 241 0.06 10.95 -14.46
C PHE A 241 -1.42 11.31 -14.56
N PHE A 242 -1.76 12.44 -15.19
CA PHE A 242 -3.14 12.84 -15.37
C PHE A 242 -3.91 11.87 -16.27
N ALA A 243 -3.29 11.34 -17.32
CA ALA A 243 -3.92 10.32 -18.16
C ALA A 243 -4.26 9.05 -17.36
N VAL A 244 -3.36 8.60 -16.48
CA VAL A 244 -3.60 7.44 -15.60
C VAL A 244 -4.74 7.75 -14.62
N VAL A 245 -4.74 8.92 -13.97
CA VAL A 245 -5.81 9.34 -13.05
C VAL A 245 -7.16 9.41 -13.77
N ILE A 246 -7.21 10.05 -14.94
CA ILE A 246 -8.43 10.15 -15.75
C ILE A 246 -8.88 8.75 -16.20
N GLY A 247 -7.96 7.90 -16.65
CA GLY A 247 -8.26 6.52 -17.02
C GLY A 247 -8.92 5.74 -15.87
N PHE A 248 -8.48 5.96 -14.63
CA PHE A 248 -9.08 5.32 -13.47
C PHE A 248 -10.44 5.93 -13.08
N LEU A 249 -10.62 7.23 -13.23
CA LEU A 249 -11.94 7.87 -13.01
C LEU A 249 -13.00 7.32 -13.96
N PHE A 250 -12.62 6.96 -15.16
CA PHE A 250 -13.49 6.39 -16.18
C PHE A 250 -13.29 4.86 -16.37
N SER A 251 -12.76 4.18 -15.35
CA SER A 251 -12.49 2.73 -15.44
C SER A 251 -13.71 1.88 -15.74
N ASP A 252 -14.89 2.28 -15.24
CA ASP A 252 -16.16 1.60 -15.51
C ASP A 252 -16.55 1.67 -17.00
N LEU A 253 -16.17 2.76 -17.68
CA LEU A 253 -16.43 2.96 -19.11
C LEU A 253 -15.35 2.31 -19.99
N LEU A 254 -14.09 2.42 -19.58
CA LEU A 254 -12.92 1.97 -20.33
C LEU A 254 -12.61 0.49 -20.12
N GLY A 255 -13.10 -0.13 -19.05
CA GLY A 255 -12.83 -1.51 -18.72
C GLY A 255 -11.32 -1.82 -18.66
N ASN A 256 -10.90 -2.88 -19.34
CA ASN A 256 -9.48 -3.28 -19.35
C ASN A 256 -8.54 -2.26 -20.02
N GLN A 257 -9.06 -1.35 -20.85
CA GLN A 257 -8.23 -0.34 -21.50
C GLN A 257 -7.66 0.67 -20.48
N ALA A 258 -8.35 0.92 -19.36
CA ALA A 258 -7.85 1.78 -18.28
C ALA A 258 -6.47 1.31 -17.77
N TYR A 259 -6.25 0.00 -17.68
CA TYR A 259 -4.97 -0.57 -17.23
C TYR A 259 -3.86 -0.33 -18.26
N MET A 260 -4.19 -0.33 -19.56
CA MET A 260 -3.20 -0.09 -20.62
C MET A 260 -2.68 1.34 -20.65
N ILE A 261 -3.42 2.31 -20.14
CA ILE A 261 -2.98 3.71 -20.04
C ILE A 261 -1.69 3.82 -19.21
N SER A 262 -1.62 3.12 -18.08
CA SER A 262 -0.42 3.11 -17.24
C SER A 262 0.76 2.42 -17.91
N VAL A 263 0.53 1.35 -18.67
CA VAL A 263 1.57 0.64 -19.45
C VAL A 263 2.14 1.56 -20.54
N VAL A 264 1.27 2.21 -21.32
CA VAL A 264 1.69 3.18 -22.34
C VAL A 264 2.44 4.35 -21.69
N GLY A 265 1.99 4.82 -20.54
CA GLY A 265 2.67 5.85 -19.74
C GLY A 265 4.10 5.47 -19.38
N VAL A 266 4.33 4.24 -18.91
CA VAL A 266 5.69 3.73 -18.61
C VAL A 266 6.56 3.70 -19.87
N LEU A 267 6.02 3.26 -21.00
CA LEU A 267 6.76 3.25 -22.26
C LEU A 267 7.16 4.68 -22.66
N LEU A 268 6.27 5.66 -22.52
CA LEU A 268 6.60 7.07 -22.79
C LEU A 268 7.70 7.59 -21.86
N ILE A 269 7.66 7.25 -20.56
CA ILE A 269 8.70 7.61 -19.59
C ILE A 269 10.07 7.05 -20.00
N ILE A 270 10.11 5.81 -20.52
CA ILE A 270 11.35 5.18 -21.01
C ILE A 270 11.84 5.86 -22.29
N TYR A 271 10.96 6.02 -23.31
CA TYR A 271 11.32 6.60 -24.60
C TYR A 271 11.79 8.05 -24.50
N THR A 272 11.22 8.83 -23.58
CA THR A 272 11.65 10.20 -23.33
C THR A 272 12.89 10.30 -22.43
N LYS A 273 13.43 9.15 -22.02
CA LYS A 273 14.60 9.06 -21.11
C LYS A 273 14.39 9.83 -19.78
N THR A 274 13.16 9.95 -19.34
CA THR A 274 12.80 10.57 -18.06
C THR A 274 13.30 9.73 -16.88
N MET A 275 13.23 8.40 -17.04
CA MET A 275 13.87 7.43 -16.15
C MET A 275 14.81 6.54 -16.97
N LYS A 276 15.88 6.06 -16.34
CA LYS A 276 16.73 5.05 -16.95
C LYS A 276 15.98 3.73 -17.05
N ARG A 277 16.24 2.98 -18.11
CA ARG A 277 15.63 1.67 -18.32
C ARG A 277 15.84 0.74 -17.12
N GLU A 278 17.05 0.76 -16.57
CA GLU A 278 17.45 -0.09 -15.43
C GLU A 278 16.59 0.21 -14.21
N GLU A 279 16.33 1.49 -13.91
CA GLU A 279 15.47 1.92 -12.79
C GLU A 279 14.02 1.45 -12.99
N VAL A 280 13.50 1.55 -14.22
CA VAL A 280 12.15 1.08 -14.52
C VAL A 280 12.03 -0.43 -14.36
N VAL A 281 13.01 -1.18 -14.86
CA VAL A 281 13.05 -2.65 -14.71
C VAL A 281 13.14 -3.04 -13.24
N GLU A 282 13.99 -2.38 -12.44
CA GLU A 282 14.13 -2.61 -11.00
C GLU A 282 12.80 -2.41 -10.27
N ILE A 283 12.04 -1.37 -10.59
CA ILE A 283 10.71 -1.13 -10.00
C ILE A 283 9.71 -2.19 -10.43
N MET A 284 9.66 -2.53 -11.72
CA MET A 284 8.72 -3.50 -12.27
C MET A 284 9.00 -4.94 -11.82
N THR A 285 10.23 -5.23 -11.41
CA THR A 285 10.65 -6.52 -10.85
C THR A 285 10.90 -6.44 -9.34
N SER A 286 10.32 -5.45 -8.66
CA SER A 286 10.50 -5.27 -7.22
C SER A 286 9.88 -6.41 -6.41
N ASP A 287 10.37 -6.56 -5.19
CA ASP A 287 9.88 -7.56 -4.24
C ASP A 287 8.34 -7.50 -4.04
N MET A 288 7.77 -6.29 -4.05
CA MET A 288 6.33 -6.08 -3.95
C MET A 288 5.56 -6.69 -5.14
N VAL A 289 6.07 -6.57 -6.35
CA VAL A 289 5.44 -7.13 -7.56
C VAL A 289 5.45 -8.66 -7.50
N TRP A 290 6.59 -9.27 -7.12
CA TRP A 290 6.72 -10.71 -6.92
C TRP A 290 5.80 -11.22 -5.80
N MET A 291 5.70 -10.47 -4.71
CA MET A 291 4.79 -10.83 -3.61
C MET A 291 3.33 -10.85 -4.10
N ILE A 292 2.87 -9.83 -4.83
CA ILE A 292 1.50 -9.76 -5.34
C ILE A 292 1.22 -10.95 -6.27
N ALA A 293 2.14 -11.25 -7.17
CA ALA A 293 2.00 -12.40 -8.07
C ALA A 293 1.90 -13.74 -7.32
N GLY A 294 2.73 -13.94 -6.30
CA GLY A 294 2.71 -15.15 -5.49
C GLY A 294 1.47 -15.25 -4.59
N MET A 295 0.97 -14.13 -4.08
CA MET A 295 -0.26 -14.10 -3.29
C MET A 295 -1.51 -14.47 -4.12
N LEU A 296 -1.54 -14.10 -5.39
CA LEU A 296 -2.59 -14.53 -6.32
C LEU A 296 -2.61 -16.06 -6.50
N ALA A 297 -1.44 -16.67 -6.63
CA ALA A 297 -1.34 -18.14 -6.67
C ALA A 297 -1.81 -18.76 -5.34
N MET A 298 -1.45 -18.16 -4.19
CA MET A 298 -1.91 -18.65 -2.89
C MET A 298 -3.44 -18.54 -2.77
N SER A 299 -4.05 -17.43 -3.21
CA SER A 299 -5.50 -17.27 -3.18
C SER A 299 -6.21 -18.31 -4.07
N SER A 300 -5.66 -18.62 -5.23
CA SER A 300 -6.16 -19.68 -6.10
C SER A 300 -6.01 -21.06 -5.47
N ALA A 301 -4.89 -21.34 -4.79
CA ALA A 301 -4.68 -22.59 -4.06
C ALA A 301 -5.67 -22.76 -2.89
N LEU A 302 -5.93 -21.69 -2.13
CA LEU A 302 -6.91 -21.68 -1.05
C LEU A 302 -8.32 -22.01 -1.55
N SER A 303 -8.68 -21.44 -2.70
CA SER A 303 -9.98 -21.71 -3.34
C SER A 303 -10.08 -23.14 -3.87
N SER A 304 -9.12 -23.59 -4.69
CA SER A 304 -9.18 -24.89 -5.38
C SER A 304 -9.04 -26.10 -4.46
N SER A 305 -8.35 -25.95 -3.31
CA SER A 305 -8.15 -27.04 -2.34
C SER A 305 -9.22 -27.13 -1.26
N GLY A 306 -10.16 -26.16 -1.18
CA GLY A 306 -11.10 -26.04 -0.07
C GLY A 306 -10.46 -25.55 1.24
N ALA A 307 -9.16 -25.27 1.26
CA ALA A 307 -8.47 -24.78 2.45
C ALA A 307 -9.01 -23.41 2.91
N GLY A 308 -9.41 -22.55 1.97
CA GLY A 308 -10.03 -21.27 2.29
C GLY A 308 -11.33 -21.46 3.09
N GLU A 309 -12.21 -22.34 2.66
CA GLU A 309 -13.46 -22.66 3.39
C GLU A 309 -13.18 -23.24 4.78
N ALA A 310 -12.23 -24.18 4.87
CA ALA A 310 -11.85 -24.77 6.15
C ALA A 310 -11.30 -23.74 7.14
N ILE A 311 -10.44 -22.83 6.68
CA ILE A 311 -9.90 -21.73 7.50
C ILE A 311 -11.03 -20.78 7.91
N GLY A 312 -11.90 -20.40 6.96
CA GLY A 312 -13.02 -19.51 7.23
C GLY A 312 -13.95 -20.09 8.30
N ASN A 313 -14.35 -21.34 8.16
CA ASN A 313 -15.19 -22.05 9.13
C ASN A 313 -14.50 -22.17 10.50
N PHE A 314 -13.20 -22.42 10.55
CA PHE A 314 -12.43 -22.47 11.79
C PHE A 314 -12.44 -21.12 12.50
N VAL A 315 -12.23 -20.02 11.78
CA VAL A 315 -12.26 -18.67 12.35
C VAL A 315 -13.68 -18.31 12.83
N LEU A 316 -14.71 -18.62 12.03
CA LEU A 316 -16.12 -18.41 12.43
C LEU A 316 -16.46 -19.17 13.71
N LYS A 317 -15.99 -20.41 13.86
CA LYS A 317 -16.21 -21.20 15.09
C LYS A 317 -15.57 -20.54 16.31
N ILE A 318 -14.38 -19.93 16.16
CA ILE A 318 -13.72 -19.16 17.24
C ILE A 318 -14.54 -17.90 17.58
N LEU A 319 -15.09 -17.24 16.56
CA LEU A 319 -15.89 -16.05 16.74
C LEU A 319 -17.30 -16.33 17.33
N GLY A 320 -17.74 -17.58 17.34
CA GLY A 320 -19.07 -18.04 17.79
C GLY A 320 -19.96 -18.44 16.61
N GLU A 321 -20.99 -19.24 16.92
CA GLU A 321 -21.89 -19.84 15.93
C GLU A 321 -22.70 -18.84 15.17
N ASN A 322 -22.47 -18.09 14.33
CA ASN A 322 -23.08 -16.97 13.57
C ASN A 322 -22.65 -15.60 14.10
N PRO A 323 -21.37 -15.24 13.97
CA PRO A 323 -20.94 -13.93 14.40
C PRO A 323 -21.56 -12.84 13.52
N SER A 324 -22.00 -11.75 14.15
CA SER A 324 -22.48 -10.59 13.36
C SER A 324 -21.35 -10.03 12.50
N GLY A 325 -21.69 -9.48 11.34
CA GLY A 325 -20.71 -8.84 10.45
C GLY A 325 -19.85 -7.78 11.18
N LEU A 326 -20.46 -7.01 12.10
CA LEU A 326 -19.72 -6.03 12.91
C LEU A 326 -18.67 -6.71 13.81
N LYS A 327 -18.96 -7.87 14.39
CA LYS A 327 -17.98 -8.62 15.20
C LYS A 327 -16.80 -9.08 14.35
N VAL A 328 -17.06 -9.59 13.14
CA VAL A 328 -16.02 -10.01 12.21
C VAL A 328 -15.14 -8.79 11.83
N LEU A 329 -15.74 -7.67 11.42
CA LEU A 329 -15.03 -6.45 11.08
C LEU A 329 -14.16 -5.94 12.24
N THR A 330 -14.72 -5.93 13.47
CA THR A 330 -13.99 -5.45 14.65
C THR A 330 -12.78 -6.33 14.96
N VAL A 331 -12.95 -7.65 14.94
CA VAL A 331 -11.86 -8.59 15.25
C VAL A 331 -10.76 -8.48 14.21
N PHE A 332 -11.08 -8.50 12.91
CA PHE A 332 -10.08 -8.36 11.87
C PHE A 332 -9.42 -6.97 11.86
N GLY A 333 -10.16 -5.91 12.15
CA GLY A 333 -9.62 -4.57 12.29
C GLY A 333 -8.60 -4.47 13.44
N ILE A 334 -8.95 -4.94 14.63
CA ILE A 334 -8.02 -4.96 15.78
C ILE A 334 -6.81 -5.85 15.49
N THR A 335 -7.02 -7.04 14.93
CA THR A 335 -5.94 -7.96 14.58
C THR A 335 -4.99 -7.31 13.57
N SER A 336 -5.51 -6.57 12.57
CA SER A 336 -4.68 -5.84 11.60
C SER A 336 -3.81 -4.78 12.26
N VAL A 337 -4.38 -3.96 13.15
CA VAL A 337 -3.62 -2.94 13.90
C VAL A 337 -2.53 -3.60 14.75
N VAL A 338 -2.84 -4.68 15.46
CA VAL A 338 -1.85 -5.39 16.26
C VAL A 338 -0.76 -6.03 15.41
N MET A 339 -1.13 -6.72 14.32
CA MET A 339 -0.15 -7.38 13.45
C MET A 339 0.78 -6.40 12.76
N THR A 340 0.30 -5.24 12.33
CA THR A 340 1.13 -4.28 11.63
C THR A 340 2.17 -3.61 12.54
N THR A 341 2.05 -3.73 13.86
CA THR A 341 3.12 -3.31 14.78
C THR A 341 4.34 -4.24 14.76
N PHE A 342 4.15 -5.48 14.31
CA PHE A 342 5.22 -6.49 14.22
C PHE A 342 5.65 -6.76 12.77
N LEU A 343 4.73 -6.59 11.83
CA LEU A 343 4.95 -6.75 10.39
C LEU A 343 4.89 -5.39 9.69
N SER A 344 5.38 -5.32 8.46
CA SER A 344 5.07 -4.16 7.61
C SER A 344 3.56 -4.12 7.28
N ASN A 345 3.05 -2.93 6.95
CA ASN A 345 1.65 -2.76 6.54
C ASN A 345 1.26 -3.73 5.41
N THR A 346 2.13 -3.84 4.40
CA THR A 346 1.97 -4.74 3.26
C THR A 346 2.01 -6.21 3.66
N GLY A 347 2.91 -6.60 4.58
CA GLY A 347 3.00 -7.95 5.09
C GLY A 347 1.76 -8.36 5.89
N SER A 348 1.24 -7.46 6.74
CA SER A 348 0.00 -7.68 7.49
C SER A 348 -1.21 -7.86 6.57
N MET A 349 -1.32 -7.03 5.53
CA MET A 349 -2.35 -7.18 4.51
C MET A 349 -2.26 -8.51 3.78
N ALA A 350 -1.05 -8.92 3.38
CA ALA A 350 -0.84 -10.17 2.65
C ALA A 350 -1.24 -11.40 3.46
N VAL A 351 -0.99 -11.39 4.78
CA VAL A 351 -1.38 -12.48 5.68
C VAL A 351 -2.89 -12.47 5.96
N LEU A 352 -3.42 -11.31 6.35
CA LEU A 352 -4.79 -11.23 6.88
C LEU A 352 -5.86 -11.20 5.80
N THR A 353 -5.59 -10.64 4.62
CA THR A 353 -6.62 -10.49 3.56
C THR A 353 -7.19 -11.84 3.10
N PRO A 354 -6.39 -12.86 2.75
CA PRO A 354 -6.98 -14.15 2.35
C PRO A 354 -7.74 -14.83 3.49
N ILE A 355 -7.28 -14.71 4.73
CA ILE A 355 -7.96 -15.29 5.89
C ILE A 355 -9.29 -14.57 6.14
N ALA A 356 -9.30 -13.26 6.06
CA ALA A 356 -10.49 -12.43 6.23
C ALA A 356 -11.53 -12.70 5.13
N ALA A 357 -11.08 -12.77 3.88
CA ALA A 357 -11.94 -13.10 2.74
C ALA A 357 -12.53 -14.51 2.88
N SER A 358 -11.71 -15.51 3.22
CA SER A 358 -12.18 -16.88 3.50
C SER A 358 -13.24 -16.92 4.59
N THR A 359 -13.03 -16.16 5.68
CA THR A 359 -13.98 -16.08 6.80
C THR A 359 -15.31 -15.45 6.36
N ALA A 360 -15.26 -14.37 5.58
CA ALA A 360 -16.46 -13.73 5.07
C ALA A 360 -17.24 -14.65 4.12
N LEU A 361 -16.56 -15.29 3.18
CA LEU A 361 -17.16 -16.21 2.21
C LEU A 361 -17.79 -17.42 2.91
N ALA A 362 -17.10 -18.03 3.87
CA ALA A 362 -17.63 -19.15 4.65
C ALA A 362 -18.86 -18.74 5.48
N GLY A 363 -18.93 -17.49 5.92
CA GLY A 363 -20.10 -16.93 6.64
C GLY A 363 -21.20 -16.40 5.71
N GLY A 364 -21.10 -16.58 4.39
CA GLY A 364 -22.05 -16.05 3.41
C GLY A 364 -22.08 -14.51 3.34
N MET A 365 -21.00 -13.85 3.78
CA MET A 365 -20.86 -12.39 3.80
C MET A 365 -20.06 -11.90 2.59
N ASP A 366 -20.29 -10.66 2.17
CA ASP A 366 -19.48 -10.00 1.16
C ASP A 366 -18.04 -9.79 1.68
N PRO A 367 -17.00 -10.35 1.03
CA PRO A 367 -15.62 -10.24 1.51
C PRO A 367 -15.07 -8.81 1.44
N ARG A 368 -15.63 -7.94 0.58
CA ARG A 368 -15.13 -6.56 0.39
C ARG A 368 -15.06 -5.77 1.69
N ALA A 369 -16.08 -5.89 2.54
CA ALA A 369 -16.13 -5.12 3.78
C ALA A 369 -14.99 -5.47 4.74
N VAL A 370 -14.72 -6.76 4.96
CA VAL A 370 -13.65 -7.20 5.86
C VAL A 370 -12.26 -6.97 5.25
N VAL A 371 -12.12 -7.15 3.95
CA VAL A 371 -10.87 -6.85 3.23
C VAL A 371 -10.53 -5.35 3.32
N LEU A 372 -11.53 -4.46 3.16
CA LEU A 372 -11.34 -3.02 3.35
C LEU A 372 -10.91 -2.68 4.77
N VAL A 373 -11.52 -3.29 5.79
CA VAL A 373 -11.13 -3.06 7.19
C VAL A 373 -9.69 -3.52 7.43
N VAL A 374 -9.31 -4.71 6.98
CA VAL A 374 -7.93 -5.21 7.08
C VAL A 374 -6.96 -4.23 6.44
N ASN A 375 -7.28 -3.79 5.22
CA ASN A 375 -6.43 -2.90 4.45
C ASN A 375 -6.27 -1.52 5.13
N VAL A 376 -7.39 -0.90 5.51
CA VAL A 376 -7.38 0.42 6.17
C VAL A 376 -6.67 0.33 7.52
N ALA A 377 -6.99 -0.67 8.33
CA ALA A 377 -6.43 -0.83 9.67
C ALA A 377 -4.91 -1.09 9.66
N SER A 378 -4.39 -1.84 8.68
CA SER A 378 -2.96 -2.08 8.53
C SER A 378 -2.13 -0.82 8.26
N TRP A 379 -2.75 0.29 7.84
CA TRP A 379 -2.07 1.56 7.57
C TRP A 379 -2.22 2.58 8.71
N PHE A 380 -3.00 2.29 9.74
CA PHE A 380 -3.23 3.19 10.88
C PHE A 380 -2.36 2.91 12.11
N ALA A 381 -1.47 1.95 12.06
CA ALA A 381 -0.58 1.60 13.17
C ALA A 381 0.89 1.81 12.86
#